data_c6d7ade9ca34687ef40861fe1dc9a764
#
_entry.id   c6d7ade9ca34687ef40861fe1dc9a764
#
_cell.length_a   1.000
_cell.length_b   1.000
_cell.length_c   1.000
_cell.angle_alpha   90.00
_cell.angle_beta   90.00
_cell.angle_gamma   90.00
#
_symmetry.space_group_name_H-M   'P 1'
#
loop_
_entity.id
_entity.type
_entity.pdbx_description
1 polymer ?
#
loop_
_entity_poly.entity_id
_entity_poly.type
_entity_poly.pdbx_seq_one_letter_code
_entity_poly.pdbx_strand_id
1 'polypeptide(L)'
;MSQQQSDKQKMPIKAYDLGIHFSNSKDTFTYKNKTASQIFIDCCNRLQVPYNEVADTSYRIGELPKAKTTHFDVIQDSLSQTYKATGNRFFPIAIGGKMNLLHRKETILQWVIESGVNLSSYTYKKSIEKIKTRVKLISNKDAVLAQKINSALEERIGVFQEIETPKDDLNKAQLNELVNSMLAEKGQTDKSLSVSGIGIPEIYTGIGVYVIIKELGIAQTFYVDQDTHTFKGRQHTMSLTLNWANDV
;
A
#
# COMPACT_ATOMS: atom_id res chain seq x y z
N MET A 1 -21.87 8.18 -10.57
CA MET A 1 -22.19 7.45 -11.80
C MET A 1 -22.06 8.39 -12.98
N SER A 2 -21.29 8.05 -14.02
CA SER A 2 -21.19 8.85 -15.24
C SER A 2 -21.70 8.03 -16.41
N GLN A 3 -22.44 8.66 -17.32
CA GLN A 3 -23.00 8.06 -18.53
C GLN A 3 -22.60 8.90 -19.73
N GLN A 4 -22.18 8.24 -20.82
CA GLN A 4 -21.87 8.89 -22.08
C GLN A 4 -22.52 8.10 -23.21
N GLN A 5 -23.39 8.73 -23.98
CA GLN A 5 -24.01 8.12 -25.14
C GLN A 5 -23.09 8.27 -26.36
N SER A 6 -22.87 7.19 -27.12
CA SER A 6 -22.13 7.19 -28.37
C SER A 6 -23.03 6.75 -29.52
N ASP A 7 -22.69 7.14 -30.74
CA ASP A 7 -23.44 6.79 -31.96
C ASP A 7 -23.59 5.29 -32.26
N LYS A 8 -22.90 4.43 -31.46
CA LYS A 8 -22.94 2.97 -31.62
C LYS A 8 -23.83 2.26 -30.58
N GLN A 9 -24.81 2.94 -30.02
CA GLN A 9 -25.72 2.39 -28.99
C GLN A 9 -24.99 1.79 -27.74
N LYS A 10 -23.78 2.28 -27.44
CA LYS A 10 -23.02 1.90 -26.25
C LYS A 10 -23.05 3.06 -25.27
N MET A 11 -23.47 2.79 -24.05
CA MET A 11 -23.46 3.74 -22.95
C MET A 11 -22.41 3.31 -21.92
N PRO A 12 -21.26 4.00 -21.83
CA PRO A 12 -20.29 3.72 -20.78
C PRO A 12 -20.86 4.16 -19.42
N ILE A 13 -20.76 3.26 -18.43
CA ILE A 13 -21.19 3.52 -17.06
C ILE A 13 -19.96 3.38 -16.17
N LYS A 14 -19.72 4.38 -15.33
CA LYS A 14 -18.72 4.32 -14.27
C LYS A 14 -19.43 4.32 -12.91
N ALA A 15 -19.22 3.27 -12.14
CA ALA A 15 -19.72 3.14 -10.78
C ALA A 15 -18.55 3.01 -9.80
N TYR A 16 -18.77 3.41 -8.57
CA TYR A 16 -17.83 3.31 -7.48
C TYR A 16 -18.46 2.52 -6.33
N ASP A 17 -17.64 1.88 -5.54
CA ASP A 17 -18.05 1.27 -4.28
C ASP A 17 -18.24 2.30 -3.16
N LEU A 18 -18.52 1.84 -1.94
CA LEU A 18 -18.74 2.70 -0.78
C LEU A 18 -17.48 3.51 -0.38
N GLY A 19 -16.28 3.13 -0.80
CA GLY A 19 -15.05 3.86 -0.56
C GLY A 19 -15.05 5.27 -1.13
N ILE A 20 -15.90 5.54 -2.14
CA ILE A 20 -16.06 6.87 -2.72
C ILE A 20 -16.49 7.93 -1.69
N HIS A 21 -17.28 7.55 -0.68
CA HIS A 21 -17.71 8.46 0.36
C HIS A 21 -16.53 8.98 1.18
N PHE A 22 -15.55 8.11 1.49
CA PHE A 22 -14.35 8.50 2.22
C PHE A 22 -13.44 9.42 1.41
N SER A 23 -13.28 9.15 0.11
CA SER A 23 -12.40 9.94 -0.77
C SER A 23 -12.95 11.32 -1.09
N ASN A 24 -14.29 11.47 -1.17
CA ASN A 24 -14.93 12.71 -1.59
C ASN A 24 -15.45 13.56 -0.44
N SER A 25 -15.37 13.09 0.81
CA SER A 25 -15.85 13.82 2.00
C SER A 25 -14.68 14.29 2.84
N LYS A 26 -14.62 15.60 3.12
CA LYS A 26 -13.58 16.22 3.94
C LYS A 26 -14.14 16.67 5.28
N ASP A 27 -13.31 16.60 6.31
CA ASP A 27 -13.62 17.08 7.64
C ASP A 27 -12.34 17.53 8.37
N THR A 28 -12.49 17.99 9.61
CA THR A 28 -11.39 18.25 10.53
C THR A 28 -11.43 17.23 11.65
N PHE A 29 -10.33 16.53 11.85
CA PHE A 29 -10.19 15.45 12.82
C PHE A 29 -9.18 15.79 13.89
N THR A 30 -9.47 15.40 15.11
CA THR A 30 -8.54 15.46 16.23
C THR A 30 -8.70 14.18 17.04
N TYR A 31 -7.90 13.17 16.71
CA TYR A 31 -7.91 11.91 17.44
C TYR A 31 -6.79 11.89 18.47
N LYS A 32 -7.09 11.44 19.69
CA LYS A 32 -6.13 11.26 20.77
C LYS A 32 -6.30 9.87 21.35
N ASN A 33 -5.19 9.14 21.46
CA ASN A 33 -5.13 7.80 22.04
C ASN A 33 -6.16 6.82 21.42
N LYS A 34 -6.34 6.89 20.11
CA LYS A 34 -7.25 6.03 19.32
C LYS A 34 -6.47 5.02 18.48
N THR A 35 -7.06 3.83 18.28
CA THR A 35 -6.54 2.86 17.31
C THR A 35 -7.05 3.20 15.91
N ALA A 36 -6.35 2.70 14.86
CA ALA A 36 -6.80 2.90 13.48
C ALA A 36 -8.17 2.25 13.22
N SER A 37 -8.49 1.12 13.86
CA SER A 37 -9.82 0.50 13.80
C SER A 37 -10.90 1.41 14.39
N GLN A 38 -10.64 2.10 15.51
CA GLN A 38 -11.57 3.06 16.08
C GLN A 38 -11.77 4.30 15.18
N ILE A 39 -10.70 4.76 14.52
CA ILE A 39 -10.76 5.87 13.57
C ILE A 39 -11.57 5.46 12.33
N PHE A 40 -11.36 4.26 11.81
CA PHE A 40 -12.15 3.72 10.69
C PHE A 40 -13.65 3.66 11.02
N ILE A 41 -14.01 3.14 12.20
CA ILE A 41 -15.42 3.07 12.67
C ILE A 41 -16.02 4.48 12.80
N ASP A 42 -15.28 5.44 13.37
CA ASP A 42 -15.76 6.84 13.48
C ASP A 42 -15.99 7.46 12.09
N CYS A 43 -15.11 7.22 11.13
CA CYS A 43 -15.29 7.67 9.75
C CYS A 43 -16.53 7.06 9.08
N CYS A 44 -16.78 5.74 9.28
CA CYS A 44 -17.98 5.07 8.81
C CYS A 44 -19.25 5.70 9.41
N ASN A 45 -19.26 5.93 10.72
CA ASN A 45 -20.40 6.48 11.44
C ASN A 45 -20.70 7.93 11.00
N ARG A 46 -19.67 8.79 10.86
CA ARG A 46 -19.83 10.19 10.40
C ARG A 46 -20.46 10.26 9.01
N LEU A 47 -20.08 9.36 8.12
CA LEU A 47 -20.61 9.31 6.74
C LEU A 47 -21.82 8.40 6.57
N GLN A 48 -22.31 7.78 7.66
CA GLN A 48 -23.41 6.80 7.64
C GLN A 48 -23.16 5.65 6.66
N VAL A 49 -21.89 5.27 6.48
CA VAL A 49 -21.47 4.15 5.64
C VAL A 49 -21.54 2.87 6.46
N PRO A 50 -22.32 1.85 6.02
CA PRO A 50 -22.42 0.59 6.73
C PRO A 50 -21.06 -0.15 6.72
N TYR A 51 -20.70 -0.75 7.84
CA TYR A 51 -19.51 -1.59 7.97
C TYR A 51 -19.86 -2.93 8.61
N ASN A 52 -18.96 -3.92 8.48
CA ASN A 52 -19.18 -5.27 9.00
C ASN A 52 -17.95 -5.75 9.78
N GLU A 53 -16.95 -6.32 9.13
CA GLU A 53 -15.75 -6.83 9.78
C GLU A 53 -14.73 -5.72 9.98
N VAL A 54 -14.24 -5.54 11.20
CA VAL A 54 -13.20 -4.57 11.53
C VAL A 54 -12.14 -5.25 12.40
N ALA A 55 -11.00 -5.56 11.78
CA ALA A 55 -9.85 -6.13 12.47
C ALA A 55 -9.32 -5.16 13.53
N ASP A 56 -8.96 -5.68 14.70
CA ASP A 56 -8.33 -4.89 15.75
C ASP A 56 -6.89 -4.53 15.38
N THR A 57 -6.62 -3.23 15.28
CA THR A 57 -5.29 -2.72 14.97
C THR A 57 -4.38 -2.55 16.19
N SER A 58 -4.91 -2.72 17.39
CA SER A 58 -4.26 -2.74 18.72
C SER A 58 -3.41 -1.52 19.07
N TYR A 59 -2.64 -0.97 18.11
CA TYR A 59 -1.75 0.18 18.32
C TYR A 59 -2.54 1.47 18.57
N ARG A 60 -2.21 2.16 19.66
CA ARG A 60 -2.83 3.45 20.02
C ARG A 60 -1.99 4.61 19.52
N ILE A 61 -2.57 5.38 18.61
CA ILE A 61 -1.98 6.61 18.06
C ILE A 61 -2.12 7.71 19.12
N GLY A 62 -0.99 8.29 19.54
CA GLY A 62 -0.97 9.32 20.60
C GLY A 62 -1.84 10.52 20.22
N GLU A 63 -1.53 11.17 19.12
CA GLU A 63 -2.29 12.30 18.58
C GLU A 63 -2.26 12.31 17.04
N LEU A 64 -3.41 12.58 16.43
CA LEU A 64 -3.58 12.69 14.97
C LEU A 64 -4.49 13.87 14.64
N PRO A 65 -3.96 15.10 14.63
CA PRO A 65 -4.69 16.27 14.15
C PRO A 65 -4.63 16.36 12.63
N LYS A 66 -5.78 16.49 11.98
CA LYS A 66 -5.92 16.64 10.52
C LYS A 66 -7.02 17.66 10.22
N ALA A 67 -6.65 18.74 9.55
CA ALA A 67 -7.59 19.80 9.18
C ALA A 67 -7.91 19.72 7.67
N LYS A 68 -9.19 19.83 7.33
CA LYS A 68 -9.68 19.90 5.94
C LYS A 68 -9.18 18.78 5.05
N THR A 69 -9.04 17.57 5.60
CA THR A 69 -8.56 16.37 4.92
C THR A 69 -9.71 15.40 4.62
N THR A 70 -9.51 14.46 3.69
CA THR A 70 -10.53 13.45 3.39
C THR A 70 -10.58 12.39 4.50
N HIS A 71 -11.73 11.72 4.64
CA HIS A 71 -11.85 10.56 5.54
C HIS A 71 -10.90 9.43 5.10
N PHE A 72 -10.66 9.30 3.79
CA PHE A 72 -9.71 8.34 3.25
C PHE A 72 -8.29 8.63 3.75
N ASP A 73 -7.81 9.87 3.64
CA ASP A 73 -6.46 10.24 4.05
C ASP A 73 -6.24 10.02 5.56
N VAL A 74 -7.22 10.36 6.40
CA VAL A 74 -7.06 10.15 7.85
C VAL A 74 -7.04 8.67 8.22
N ILE A 75 -7.81 7.82 7.53
CA ILE A 75 -7.75 6.36 7.67
C ILE A 75 -6.37 5.87 7.25
N GLN A 76 -5.89 6.24 6.07
CA GLN A 76 -4.58 5.83 5.55
C GLN A 76 -3.42 6.26 6.45
N ASP A 77 -3.44 7.48 6.96
CA ASP A 77 -2.42 7.97 7.89
C ASP A 77 -2.42 7.16 9.20
N SER A 78 -3.60 6.83 9.73
CA SER A 78 -3.71 6.01 10.94
C SER A 78 -3.20 4.58 10.73
N LEU A 79 -3.49 3.98 9.58
CA LEU A 79 -2.99 2.65 9.19
C LEU A 79 -1.47 2.67 8.95
N SER A 80 -0.95 3.74 8.33
CA SER A 80 0.48 3.92 8.11
C SER A 80 1.25 4.05 9.43
N GLN A 81 0.73 4.79 10.42
CA GLN A 81 1.33 4.87 11.75
C GLN A 81 1.28 3.52 12.47
N THR A 82 0.16 2.80 12.37
CA THR A 82 0.04 1.44 12.91
C THR A 82 1.06 0.50 12.30
N TYR A 83 1.23 0.53 10.97
CA TYR A 83 2.23 -0.27 10.29
C TYR A 83 3.66 0.04 10.76
N LYS A 84 4.03 1.33 10.83
CA LYS A 84 5.36 1.75 11.30
C LYS A 84 5.67 1.28 12.72
N ALA A 85 4.65 1.22 13.57
CA ALA A 85 4.81 0.81 14.97
C ALA A 85 4.77 -0.70 15.19
N THR A 86 4.01 -1.46 14.37
CA THR A 86 3.72 -2.87 14.63
C THR A 86 4.20 -3.83 13.54
N GLY A 87 4.49 -3.31 12.33
CA GLY A 87 4.73 -4.11 11.13
C GLY A 87 3.49 -4.78 10.55
N ASN A 88 2.31 -4.57 11.14
CA ASN A 88 1.05 -5.16 10.67
C ASN A 88 0.36 -4.23 9.67
N ARG A 89 -0.04 -4.79 8.52
CA ARG A 89 -0.78 -4.05 7.49
C ARG A 89 -2.26 -4.41 7.51
N PHE A 90 -3.07 -3.37 7.42
CA PHE A 90 -4.52 -3.47 7.32
C PHE A 90 -4.98 -2.66 6.10
N PHE A 91 -6.11 -3.05 5.53
CA PHE A 91 -6.67 -2.33 4.38
C PHE A 91 -8.20 -2.25 4.46
N PRO A 92 -8.79 -1.09 4.10
CA PRO A 92 -10.23 -0.95 3.99
C PRO A 92 -10.71 -1.46 2.63
N ILE A 93 -11.83 -2.20 2.62
CA ILE A 93 -12.44 -2.74 1.41
C ILE A 93 -13.96 -2.81 1.53
N ALA A 94 -14.66 -2.58 0.42
CA ALA A 94 -16.12 -2.78 0.34
C ALA A 94 -16.44 -4.21 -0.11
N ILE A 95 -17.14 -4.97 0.72
CA ILE A 95 -17.61 -6.33 0.42
C ILE A 95 -19.11 -6.42 0.73
N GLY A 96 -19.92 -6.88 -0.23
CA GLY A 96 -21.33 -7.08 -0.03
C GLY A 96 -22.10 -5.81 0.39
N GLY A 97 -21.70 -4.64 -0.10
CA GLY A 97 -22.33 -3.36 0.22
C GLY A 97 -22.02 -2.84 1.63
N LYS A 98 -20.96 -3.34 2.26
CA LYS A 98 -20.46 -2.88 3.56
C LYS A 98 -18.96 -2.67 3.51
N MET A 99 -18.46 -1.68 4.26
CA MET A 99 -17.02 -1.49 4.43
C MET A 99 -16.46 -2.47 5.45
N ASN A 100 -15.26 -2.96 5.21
CA ASN A 100 -14.52 -3.83 6.11
C ASN A 100 -13.11 -3.27 6.27
N LEU A 101 -12.49 -3.53 7.42
CA LEU A 101 -11.08 -3.30 7.67
C LEU A 101 -10.43 -4.66 7.95
N LEU A 102 -9.64 -5.16 7.03
CA LEU A 102 -9.07 -6.51 7.10
C LEU A 102 -7.57 -6.48 7.41
N HIS A 103 -7.10 -7.50 8.11
CA HIS A 103 -5.67 -7.71 8.36
C HIS A 103 -5.05 -8.46 7.19
N ARG A 104 -4.01 -7.90 6.58
CA ARG A 104 -3.43 -8.43 5.33
C ARG A 104 -2.91 -9.86 5.45
N LYS A 105 -2.29 -10.23 6.57
CA LYS A 105 -1.74 -11.58 6.79
C LYS A 105 -2.79 -12.68 6.93
N GLU A 106 -4.02 -12.32 7.29
CA GLU A 106 -5.11 -13.26 7.51
C GLU A 106 -5.93 -13.54 6.23
N THR A 107 -5.64 -12.81 5.15
CA THR A 107 -6.37 -12.88 3.89
C THR A 107 -5.60 -13.60 2.78
N ILE A 108 -4.84 -14.65 3.12
CA ILE A 108 -4.12 -15.45 2.12
C ILE A 108 -5.07 -16.52 1.56
N LEU A 109 -5.31 -16.45 0.24
CA LEU A 109 -6.14 -17.42 -0.45
C LEU A 109 -5.33 -18.68 -0.85
N GLN A 110 -6.01 -19.82 -0.95
CA GLN A 110 -5.42 -21.07 -1.42
C GLN A 110 -5.27 -21.14 -2.96
N TRP A 111 -5.49 -20.03 -3.66
CA TRP A 111 -5.31 -19.95 -5.10
C TRP A 111 -3.82 -19.88 -5.48
N VAL A 112 -3.45 -20.67 -6.50
CA VAL A 112 -2.12 -20.65 -7.10
C VAL A 112 -2.21 -20.06 -8.49
N ILE A 113 -1.43 -19.01 -8.74
CA ILE A 113 -1.25 -18.41 -10.08
C ILE A 113 0.03 -19.00 -10.65
N GLU A 114 -0.08 -19.83 -11.70
CA GLU A 114 1.05 -20.58 -12.24
C GLU A 114 1.23 -20.39 -13.73
N SER A 115 2.49 -20.20 -14.14
CA SER A 115 2.94 -20.15 -15.53
C SER A 115 2.59 -21.45 -16.27
N GLY A 116 1.89 -21.34 -17.41
CA GLY A 116 1.43 -22.47 -18.19
C GLY A 116 0.12 -23.11 -17.72
N VAL A 117 -0.51 -22.62 -16.64
CA VAL A 117 -1.80 -23.11 -16.12
C VAL A 117 -2.89 -22.05 -16.27
N ASN A 118 -2.82 -20.99 -15.47
CA ASN A 118 -3.82 -19.91 -15.43
C ASN A 118 -3.20 -18.52 -15.60
N LEU A 119 -1.87 -18.42 -15.64
CA LEU A 119 -1.11 -17.22 -15.95
C LEU A 119 -0.90 -17.11 -17.46
N SER A 120 -1.38 -16.03 -18.09
CA SER A 120 -1.22 -15.75 -19.52
C SER A 120 0.04 -14.95 -19.83
N SER A 121 0.38 -14.00 -18.97
CA SER A 121 1.56 -13.17 -19.11
C SER A 121 1.99 -12.58 -17.77
N TYR A 122 3.26 -12.20 -17.69
CA TYR A 122 3.78 -11.44 -16.56
C TYR A 122 4.75 -10.36 -17.02
N THR A 123 4.91 -9.33 -16.20
CA THR A 123 5.95 -8.31 -16.34
C THR A 123 6.69 -8.20 -15.03
N TYR A 124 7.96 -8.55 -15.03
CA TYR A 124 8.87 -8.37 -13.90
C TYR A 124 9.81 -7.21 -14.20
N LYS A 125 9.82 -6.21 -13.32
CA LYS A 125 10.76 -5.09 -13.40
C LYS A 125 11.62 -5.06 -12.15
N LYS A 126 12.89 -4.74 -12.34
CA LYS A 126 13.85 -4.47 -11.29
C LYS A 126 14.59 -3.20 -11.65
N SER A 127 14.51 -2.18 -10.78
CA SER A 127 15.12 -0.88 -11.02
C SER A 127 16.00 -0.47 -9.84
N ILE A 128 17.10 0.18 -10.15
CA ILE A 128 17.97 0.85 -9.18
C ILE A 128 17.88 2.38 -9.28
N GLU A 129 16.97 2.89 -10.09
CA GLU A 129 16.84 4.33 -10.37
C GLU A 129 16.59 5.17 -9.11
N LYS A 130 15.81 4.64 -8.17
CA LYS A 130 15.47 5.32 -6.90
C LYS A 130 16.37 4.93 -5.74
N ILE A 131 17.30 4.00 -5.96
CA ILE A 131 18.14 3.47 -4.89
C ILE A 131 19.05 4.56 -4.32
N LYS A 132 19.26 4.51 -3.00
CA LYS A 132 20.23 5.37 -2.32
C LYS A 132 21.27 4.52 -1.62
N THR A 133 22.55 4.84 -1.83
CA THR A 133 23.66 4.15 -1.18
C THR A 133 24.16 4.90 0.04
N ARG A 134 23.76 6.16 0.19
CA ARG A 134 23.98 6.95 1.40
C ARG A 134 22.85 7.93 1.69
N VAL A 135 22.62 8.16 2.97
CA VAL A 135 21.68 9.16 3.48
C VAL A 135 22.40 10.10 4.41
N LYS A 136 22.16 11.38 4.24
CA LYS A 136 22.69 12.45 5.09
C LYS A 136 21.56 13.29 5.64
N LEU A 137 21.53 13.49 6.95
CA LEU A 137 20.64 14.43 7.59
C LEU A 137 21.39 15.72 7.85
N ILE A 138 20.81 16.86 7.46
CA ILE A 138 21.35 18.20 7.66
C ILE A 138 20.40 19.06 8.47
N SER A 139 20.94 20.06 9.16
CA SER A 139 20.14 21.11 9.81
C SER A 139 19.65 22.14 8.79
N ASN A 140 18.77 23.02 9.21
CA ASN A 140 18.32 24.19 8.44
C ASN A 140 19.47 25.19 8.07
N LYS A 141 20.67 24.99 8.65
CA LYS A 141 21.89 25.75 8.38
C LYS A 141 22.96 24.90 7.66
N ASP A 142 22.52 23.85 6.99
CA ASP A 142 23.37 22.91 6.21
C ASP A 142 24.45 22.16 7.02
N ALA A 143 24.41 22.22 8.35
CA ALA A 143 25.31 21.44 9.20
C ALA A 143 24.90 19.95 9.20
N VAL A 144 25.86 19.04 9.02
CA VAL A 144 25.59 17.59 9.03
C VAL A 144 25.25 17.15 10.45
N LEU A 145 24.05 16.60 10.62
CA LEU A 145 23.54 16.05 11.88
C LEU A 145 23.83 14.56 12.04
N ALA A 146 23.63 13.79 10.97
CA ALA A 146 23.93 12.36 10.91
C ALA A 146 24.14 11.93 9.46
N GLN A 147 24.89 10.83 9.27
CA GLN A 147 25.08 10.22 7.95
C GLN A 147 25.23 8.72 8.09
N LYS A 148 24.68 7.97 7.13
CA LYS A 148 24.85 6.53 6.99
C LYS A 148 25.19 6.17 5.56
N ILE A 149 26.12 5.23 5.38
CA ILE A 149 26.61 4.74 4.10
C ILE A 149 26.46 3.22 4.06
N ASN A 150 25.99 2.68 2.95
CA ASN A 150 26.05 1.27 2.62
C ASN A 150 27.24 1.05 1.67
N SER A 151 28.43 0.85 2.23
CA SER A 151 29.68 0.74 1.46
C SER A 151 29.66 -0.41 0.45
N ALA A 152 29.10 -1.56 0.81
CA ALA A 152 29.00 -2.70 -0.10
C ALA A 152 28.09 -2.40 -1.32
N LEU A 153 27.07 -1.60 -1.13
CA LEU A 153 26.21 -1.17 -2.23
C LEU A 153 26.89 -0.09 -3.08
N GLU A 154 27.61 0.85 -2.46
CA GLU A 154 28.39 1.87 -3.19
C GLU A 154 29.46 1.27 -4.09
N GLU A 155 30.17 0.26 -3.62
CA GLU A 155 31.18 -0.45 -4.42
C GLU A 155 30.55 -1.12 -5.68
N ARG A 156 29.31 -1.55 -5.59
CA ARG A 156 28.63 -2.26 -6.68
C ARG A 156 28.00 -1.34 -7.71
N ILE A 157 27.40 -0.23 -7.28
CA ILE A 157 26.56 0.61 -8.15
C ILE A 157 26.94 2.10 -8.13
N GLY A 158 27.91 2.50 -7.33
CA GLY A 158 28.33 3.90 -7.19
C GLY A 158 27.58 4.67 -6.09
N VAL A 159 27.87 5.96 -6.01
CA VAL A 159 27.33 6.85 -4.99
C VAL A 159 26.00 7.46 -5.43
N PHE A 160 24.92 7.11 -4.72
CA PHE A 160 23.60 7.72 -4.84
C PHE A 160 23.20 8.29 -3.49
N GLN A 161 23.32 9.62 -3.33
CA GLN A 161 23.10 10.29 -2.05
C GLN A 161 21.69 10.88 -1.95
N GLU A 162 21.07 10.70 -0.79
CA GLU A 162 19.90 11.44 -0.35
C GLU A 162 20.29 12.42 0.74
N ILE A 163 19.69 13.61 0.72
CA ILE A 163 19.86 14.62 1.77
C ILE A 163 18.47 15.00 2.27
N GLU A 164 18.28 14.98 3.59
CA GLU A 164 17.01 15.35 4.20
C GLU A 164 17.23 16.21 5.46
N THR A 165 16.29 17.11 5.73
CA THR A 165 16.28 17.95 6.93
C THR A 165 15.15 17.47 7.83
N PRO A 166 15.44 16.93 9.05
CA PRO A 166 14.40 16.51 9.97
C PRO A 166 13.48 17.67 10.34
N LYS A 167 12.19 17.40 10.47
CA LYS A 167 11.18 18.42 10.84
C LYS A 167 11.19 18.76 12.31
N ASP A 168 11.62 17.84 13.16
CA ASP A 168 11.63 17.95 14.61
C ASP A 168 13.06 18.05 15.14
N ASP A 169 13.23 18.65 16.30
CA ASP A 169 14.50 18.64 17.04
C ASP A 169 14.75 17.25 17.62
N LEU A 170 15.51 16.45 16.92
CA LEU A 170 15.86 15.07 17.28
C LEU A 170 17.19 15.04 18.02
N ASN A 171 17.27 14.21 19.06
CA ASN A 171 18.54 13.92 19.70
C ASN A 171 19.42 13.00 18.85
N LYS A 172 20.70 12.86 19.21
CA LYS A 172 21.67 12.09 18.43
C LYS A 172 21.27 10.62 18.21
N ALA A 173 20.61 9.99 19.17
CA ALA A 173 20.16 8.60 19.04
C ALA A 173 19.02 8.50 18.02
N GLN A 174 18.04 9.40 18.09
CA GLN A 174 16.92 9.49 17.15
C GLN A 174 17.39 9.82 15.72
N LEU A 175 18.38 10.71 15.56
CA LEU A 175 18.97 11.02 14.24
C LEU A 175 19.67 9.79 13.64
N ASN A 176 20.39 9.02 14.44
CA ASN A 176 21.02 7.77 13.98
C ASN A 176 20.00 6.69 13.62
N GLU A 177 18.93 6.57 14.37
CA GLU A 177 17.83 5.65 14.07
C GLU A 177 17.13 6.06 12.77
N LEU A 178 16.83 7.34 12.60
CA LEU A 178 16.20 7.88 11.39
C LEU A 178 17.06 7.62 10.15
N VAL A 179 18.36 7.95 10.18
CA VAL A 179 19.24 7.77 9.02
C VAL A 179 19.43 6.29 8.68
N ASN A 180 19.42 5.38 9.69
CA ASN A 180 19.49 3.94 9.47
C ASN A 180 18.21 3.42 8.82
N SER A 181 17.03 3.81 9.31
CA SER A 181 15.74 3.39 8.76
C SER A 181 15.56 3.91 7.32
N MET A 182 15.92 5.16 7.06
CA MET A 182 15.90 5.75 5.72
C MET A 182 16.80 5.00 4.74
N LEU A 183 18.03 4.66 5.15
CA LEU A 183 18.94 3.92 4.29
C LEU A 183 18.46 2.48 4.07
N ALA A 184 17.87 1.84 5.08
CA ALA A 184 17.29 0.51 4.94
C ALA A 184 16.12 0.51 3.95
N GLU A 185 15.25 1.53 4.00
CA GLU A 185 14.12 1.70 3.07
C GLU A 185 14.59 2.05 1.66
N LYS A 186 15.37 3.13 1.52
CA LYS A 186 15.81 3.66 0.21
C LYS A 186 16.96 2.88 -0.42
N GLY A 187 17.67 2.04 0.33
CA GLY A 187 18.78 1.21 -0.15
C GLY A 187 18.34 -0.07 -0.86
N GLN A 188 17.05 -0.29 -1.00
CA GLN A 188 16.52 -1.48 -1.66
C GLN A 188 16.28 -1.25 -3.15
N THR A 189 16.43 -2.32 -3.92
CA THR A 189 16.07 -2.32 -5.34
C THR A 189 14.56 -2.27 -5.48
N ASP A 190 14.07 -1.33 -6.26
CA ASP A 190 12.65 -1.26 -6.62
C ASP A 190 12.28 -2.45 -7.51
N LYS A 191 11.34 -3.27 -7.05
CA LYS A 191 10.86 -4.47 -7.75
C LYS A 191 9.36 -4.34 -7.96
N SER A 192 8.90 -4.65 -9.16
CA SER A 192 7.47 -4.77 -9.44
C SER A 192 7.18 -6.04 -10.24
N LEU A 193 6.13 -6.72 -9.90
CA LEU A 193 5.61 -7.88 -10.60
C LEU A 193 4.15 -7.64 -10.93
N SER A 194 3.83 -7.66 -12.21
CA SER A 194 2.44 -7.67 -12.68
C SER A 194 2.18 -8.97 -13.40
N VAL A 195 1.03 -9.56 -13.16
CA VAL A 195 0.59 -10.81 -13.76
C VAL A 195 -0.78 -10.64 -14.38
N SER A 196 -1.03 -11.32 -15.50
CA SER A 196 -2.34 -11.36 -16.14
C SER A 196 -2.71 -12.80 -16.46
N GLY A 197 -3.97 -13.15 -16.31
CA GLY A 197 -4.42 -14.51 -16.51
C GLY A 197 -5.93 -14.69 -16.49
N ILE A 198 -6.35 -15.94 -16.29
CA ILE A 198 -7.76 -16.31 -16.12
C ILE A 198 -8.28 -15.60 -14.87
N GLY A 199 -9.44 -14.95 -14.98
CA GLY A 199 -10.06 -14.21 -13.87
C GLY A 199 -10.59 -15.15 -12.79
N ILE A 200 -10.22 -14.85 -11.54
CA ILE A 200 -10.68 -15.53 -10.34
C ILE A 200 -11.36 -14.47 -9.49
N PRO A 201 -12.69 -14.51 -9.32
CA PRO A 201 -13.45 -13.43 -8.68
C PRO A 201 -13.05 -13.16 -7.23
N GLU A 202 -12.53 -14.15 -6.55
CA GLU A 202 -12.09 -14.06 -5.14
C GLU A 202 -10.74 -13.35 -4.97
N ILE A 203 -10.01 -13.12 -6.06
CA ILE A 203 -8.73 -12.41 -6.03
C ILE A 203 -8.97 -10.92 -6.24
N TYR A 204 -8.69 -10.12 -5.22
CA TYR A 204 -8.82 -8.67 -5.24
C TYR A 204 -7.71 -7.99 -4.42
N THR A 205 -7.60 -6.68 -4.52
CA THR A 205 -6.61 -5.87 -3.79
C THR A 205 -6.64 -6.14 -2.28
N GLY A 206 -5.47 -6.32 -1.70
CA GLY A 206 -5.25 -6.56 -0.26
C GLY A 206 -5.05 -8.01 0.13
N ILE A 207 -5.49 -8.99 -0.67
CA ILE A 207 -5.33 -10.41 -0.35
C ILE A 207 -3.97 -10.96 -0.77
N GLY A 208 -3.58 -12.09 -0.15
CA GLY A 208 -2.40 -12.86 -0.51
C GLY A 208 -2.74 -14.00 -1.49
N VAL A 209 -1.87 -14.20 -2.48
CA VAL A 209 -1.95 -15.30 -3.47
C VAL A 209 -0.58 -15.94 -3.65
N TYR A 210 -0.56 -17.25 -3.85
CA TYR A 210 0.68 -17.97 -4.17
C TYR A 210 0.95 -17.91 -5.66
N VAL A 211 2.16 -17.49 -6.05
CA VAL A 211 2.54 -17.31 -7.47
C VAL A 211 3.74 -18.17 -7.81
N ILE A 212 3.64 -18.92 -8.93
CA ILE A 212 4.71 -19.73 -9.49
C ILE A 212 5.02 -19.22 -10.89
N ILE A 213 6.25 -18.71 -11.08
CA ILE A 213 6.80 -18.32 -12.38
C ILE A 213 8.14 -19.01 -12.52
N LYS A 214 8.14 -20.16 -13.18
CA LYS A 214 9.32 -21.06 -13.29
C LYS A 214 10.50 -20.37 -13.96
N GLU A 215 10.24 -19.56 -14.97
CA GLU A 215 11.25 -18.82 -15.74
C GLU A 215 12.02 -17.78 -14.90
N LEU A 216 11.41 -17.31 -13.82
CA LEU A 216 12.01 -16.36 -12.89
C LEU A 216 12.49 -17.01 -11.59
N GLY A 217 12.28 -18.32 -11.41
CA GLY A 217 12.55 -19.00 -10.14
C GLY A 217 11.66 -18.49 -8.98
N ILE A 218 10.48 -17.97 -9.28
CA ILE A 218 9.53 -17.44 -8.28
C ILE A 218 8.57 -18.56 -7.90
N ALA A 219 8.47 -18.85 -6.59
CA ALA A 219 7.49 -19.74 -5.99
C ALA A 219 7.23 -19.29 -4.56
N GLN A 220 6.35 -18.29 -4.37
CA GLN A 220 6.08 -17.68 -3.07
C GLN A 220 4.74 -16.95 -3.03
N THR A 221 4.32 -16.55 -1.82
CA THR A 221 3.15 -15.69 -1.60
C THR A 221 3.47 -14.24 -1.94
N PHE A 222 2.55 -13.61 -2.64
CA PHE A 222 2.50 -12.17 -2.90
C PHE A 222 1.20 -11.60 -2.39
N TYR A 223 1.19 -10.30 -2.10
CA TYR A 223 -0.03 -9.55 -1.86
C TYR A 223 -0.44 -8.76 -3.09
N VAL A 224 -1.74 -8.72 -3.36
CA VAL A 224 -2.31 -7.96 -4.46
C VAL A 224 -2.40 -6.48 -4.05
N ASP A 225 -1.66 -5.61 -4.73
CA ASP A 225 -1.71 -4.16 -4.51
C ASP A 225 -2.78 -3.49 -5.38
N GLN A 226 -2.96 -3.99 -6.61
CA GLN A 226 -4.01 -3.56 -7.52
C GLN A 226 -4.53 -4.75 -8.30
N ASP A 227 -5.82 -4.76 -8.56
CA ASP A 227 -6.48 -5.72 -9.43
C ASP A 227 -7.33 -5.01 -10.49
N THR A 228 -7.45 -5.66 -11.62
CA THR A 228 -8.38 -5.29 -12.68
C THR A 228 -9.00 -6.55 -13.23
N HIS A 229 -10.32 -6.66 -13.12
CA HIS A 229 -11.08 -7.74 -13.70
C HIS A 229 -11.82 -7.27 -14.94
N THR A 230 -11.65 -8.02 -16.04
CA THR A 230 -12.30 -7.71 -17.33
C THR A 230 -13.23 -8.85 -17.70
N PHE A 231 -14.50 -8.50 -17.90
CA PHE A 231 -15.54 -9.40 -18.35
C PHE A 231 -15.95 -9.04 -19.79
N LYS A 232 -15.78 -9.96 -20.72
CA LYS A 232 -16.15 -9.79 -22.13
C LYS A 232 -16.88 -11.02 -22.64
N GLY A 233 -18.20 -10.92 -22.79
CA GLY A 233 -19.04 -12.08 -23.07
C GLY A 233 -18.94 -13.12 -21.94
N ARG A 234 -18.43 -14.31 -22.26
CA ARG A 234 -18.22 -15.38 -21.28
C ARG A 234 -16.78 -15.46 -20.75
N GLN A 235 -15.92 -14.57 -21.20
CA GLN A 235 -14.53 -14.54 -20.78
C GLN A 235 -14.37 -13.63 -19.56
N HIS A 236 -13.65 -14.13 -18.57
CA HIS A 236 -13.20 -13.36 -17.42
C HIS A 236 -11.67 -13.43 -17.36
N THR A 237 -11.02 -12.31 -17.40
CA THR A 237 -9.57 -12.18 -17.25
C THR A 237 -9.26 -11.22 -16.10
N MET A 238 -8.10 -11.38 -15.50
CA MET A 238 -7.61 -10.47 -14.47
C MET A 238 -6.19 -10.00 -14.77
N SER A 239 -5.86 -8.82 -14.28
CA SER A 239 -4.50 -8.29 -14.23
C SER A 239 -4.24 -7.79 -12.81
N LEU A 240 -3.13 -8.22 -12.23
CA LEU A 240 -2.76 -7.95 -10.84
C LEU A 240 -1.40 -7.28 -10.79
N THR A 241 -1.26 -6.25 -9.96
CA THR A 241 0.04 -5.75 -9.50
C THR A 241 0.31 -6.35 -8.13
N LEU A 242 1.49 -6.98 -8.00
CA LEU A 242 1.83 -7.80 -6.84
C LEU A 242 2.99 -7.18 -6.06
N ASN A 243 2.89 -7.26 -4.74
CA ASN A 243 3.93 -6.87 -3.80
C ASN A 243 4.48 -8.10 -3.06
N TRP A 244 5.76 -8.09 -2.75
CA TRP A 244 6.41 -9.20 -2.04
C TRP A 244 5.88 -9.32 -0.60
N ALA A 245 5.59 -10.54 -0.16
CA ALA A 245 5.13 -10.79 1.20
C ALA A 245 6.16 -10.40 2.28
N ASN A 246 7.46 -10.40 1.91
CA ASN A 246 8.57 -10.06 2.80
C ASN A 246 8.87 -8.56 2.83
N ASP A 247 8.28 -7.75 1.95
CA ASP A 247 8.40 -6.30 1.91
C ASP A 247 7.27 -5.63 2.73
N VAL A 248 6.66 -6.43 3.63
CA VAL A 248 5.48 -6.05 4.44
C VAL A 248 5.84 -6.09 5.92
#